data_60d577abe5456e0f6695d8e2d8cd60a4
#
_entry.id   60d577abe5456e0f6695d8e2d8cd60a4
#
_cell.length_a   1.000
_cell.length_b   1.000
_cell.length_c   1.000
_cell.angle_alpha   90.00
_cell.angle_beta   90.00
_cell.angle_gamma   90.00
#
_symmetry.space_group_name_H-M   'P 1'
#
loop_
_entity.id
_entity.type
_entity.pdbx_description
1 polymer ?
#
loop_
_entity_poly.entity_id
_entity_poly.type
_entity_poly.pdbx_seq_one_letter_code
_entity_poly.pdbx_strand_id
1 'polypeptide(L)'
;MKTVVASFSSAKLGDKDRADLAAPCYPWPMTATDAQVRARLTALAQALRHFHSALLDFAKGEYEFLHGPVGGPFALYSLVMNDPSFQWLRPLSGLMATLDEVLDTKDTVLTDRNVQDVRQALGLLFAETDTRFADFRAGYARARGEARVRETEAQWRATLNSLEA
;
A
#
# COMPACT_ATOMS: atom_id res chain seq x y z
N MET A 1 -31.00 11.95 -17.06
CA MET A 1 -31.00 12.80 -18.27
C MET A 1 -29.88 12.37 -19.19
N LYS A 2 -30.30 11.84 -20.32
CA LYS A 2 -29.62 11.66 -21.64
C LYS A 2 -28.21 11.04 -21.70
N THR A 3 -28.25 9.76 -21.98
CA THR A 3 -27.29 8.88 -22.67
C THR A 3 -26.78 9.50 -23.96
N VAL A 4 -25.47 9.53 -24.19
CA VAL A 4 -24.89 9.72 -25.51
C VAL A 4 -24.16 8.44 -25.89
N VAL A 5 -24.82 7.64 -26.73
CA VAL A 5 -24.25 6.49 -27.43
C VAL A 5 -23.63 7.02 -28.70
N ALA A 6 -22.29 6.95 -28.82
CA ALA A 6 -21.61 7.22 -30.08
C ALA A 6 -21.36 5.88 -30.80
N SER A 7 -22.08 5.70 -31.88
CA SER A 7 -21.93 4.62 -32.87
C SER A 7 -20.57 4.76 -33.58
N PHE A 8 -19.73 3.74 -33.53
CA PHE A 8 -18.58 3.60 -34.44
C PHE A 8 -18.95 2.69 -35.61
N SER A 9 -19.01 3.32 -36.75
CA SER A 9 -19.28 2.71 -38.07
C SER A 9 -18.06 1.89 -38.50
N SER A 10 -18.31 0.63 -38.89
CA SER A 10 -17.36 -0.24 -39.59
C SER A 10 -16.98 0.33 -40.94
N ALA A 11 -15.72 0.72 -41.11
CA ALA A 11 -15.12 0.90 -42.41
C ALA A 11 -14.25 -0.32 -42.76
N LYS A 12 -14.70 -1.10 -43.73
CA LYS A 12 -13.91 -2.12 -44.45
C LYS A 12 -12.77 -1.42 -45.20
N LEU A 13 -11.53 -1.69 -44.79
CA LEU A 13 -10.37 -1.34 -45.62
C LEU A 13 -9.78 -2.63 -46.22
N GLY A 14 -9.53 -2.56 -47.53
CA GLY A 14 -9.15 -3.63 -48.40
C GLY A 14 -7.75 -4.17 -48.15
N ASP A 15 -7.68 -5.44 -48.43
CA ASP A 15 -6.49 -6.25 -48.58
C ASP A 15 -5.67 -5.84 -49.79
N LYS A 16 -4.56 -5.12 -49.60
CA LYS A 16 -3.38 -5.05 -50.47
C LYS A 16 -2.39 -4.04 -49.87
N ASP A 17 -1.38 -4.54 -49.26
CA ASP A 17 0.02 -4.08 -49.24
C ASP A 17 0.73 -4.69 -47.99
N ARG A 18 0.94 -5.98 -48.15
CA ARG A 18 1.77 -6.75 -47.20
C ARG A 18 3.17 -6.82 -47.81
N ALA A 19 3.92 -5.74 -47.70
CA ALA A 19 5.35 -5.78 -47.93
C ALA A 19 6.04 -4.68 -47.13
N ASP A 20 6.91 -5.13 -46.23
CA ASP A 20 8.11 -4.43 -45.79
C ASP A 20 7.93 -3.12 -45.02
N LEU A 21 7.48 -3.26 -43.77
CA LEU A 21 7.89 -2.34 -42.72
C LEU A 21 8.38 -3.17 -41.53
N ALA A 22 9.69 -3.44 -41.52
CA ALA A 22 10.39 -3.77 -40.30
C ALA A 22 10.15 -2.63 -39.30
N ALA A 23 9.13 -2.77 -38.47
CA ALA A 23 8.88 -1.85 -37.39
C ALA A 23 10.13 -1.84 -36.50
N PRO A 24 10.71 -0.66 -36.21
CA PRO A 24 11.79 -0.59 -35.23
C PRO A 24 11.24 -1.19 -33.93
N CYS A 25 11.90 -2.22 -33.40
CA CYS A 25 11.68 -2.73 -32.05
C CYS A 25 12.02 -1.61 -31.07
N TYR A 26 11.10 -0.68 -30.85
CA TYR A 26 11.13 0.12 -29.64
C TYR A 26 10.81 -0.85 -28.51
N PRO A 27 11.69 -1.03 -27.52
CA PRO A 27 11.31 -1.73 -26.33
C PRO A 27 10.25 -0.86 -25.63
N TRP A 28 8.98 -1.20 -25.84
CA TRP A 28 7.91 -0.69 -24.99
C TRP A 28 8.28 -1.09 -23.56
N PRO A 29 8.19 -0.17 -22.60
CA PRO A 29 8.34 -0.58 -21.21
C PRO A 29 7.34 -1.70 -21.01
N MET A 30 7.87 -2.89 -20.72
CA MET A 30 7.03 -4.08 -20.47
C MET A 30 6.17 -3.76 -19.25
N THR A 31 4.89 -3.49 -19.49
CA THR A 31 3.94 -3.33 -18.39
C THR A 31 3.91 -4.63 -17.59
N ALA A 32 4.06 -4.51 -16.28
CA ALA A 32 4.01 -5.69 -15.42
C ALA A 32 2.66 -6.42 -15.59
N THR A 33 2.68 -7.73 -15.63
CA THR A 33 1.45 -8.53 -15.67
C THR A 33 0.71 -8.42 -14.35
N ASP A 34 -0.62 -8.63 -14.35
CA ASP A 34 -1.44 -8.65 -13.12
C ASP A 34 -0.82 -9.55 -12.04
N ALA A 35 -0.36 -10.74 -12.40
CA ALA A 35 0.27 -11.66 -11.46
C ALA A 35 1.56 -11.09 -10.83
N GLN A 36 2.37 -10.37 -11.61
CA GLN A 36 3.59 -9.73 -11.13
C GLN A 36 3.25 -8.57 -10.19
N VAL A 37 2.29 -7.71 -10.57
CA VAL A 37 1.83 -6.60 -9.71
C VAL A 37 1.25 -7.14 -8.40
N ARG A 38 0.41 -8.16 -8.48
CA ARG A 38 -0.18 -8.81 -7.31
C ARG A 38 0.87 -9.40 -6.37
N ALA A 39 1.85 -10.12 -6.91
CA ALA A 39 2.96 -10.66 -6.11
C ALA A 39 3.77 -9.56 -5.41
N ARG A 40 4.08 -8.48 -6.12
CA ARG A 40 4.81 -7.31 -5.60
C ARG A 40 4.02 -6.63 -4.47
N LEU A 41 2.74 -6.34 -4.67
CA LEU A 41 1.88 -5.73 -3.65
C LEU A 41 1.67 -6.65 -2.44
N THR A 42 1.60 -7.97 -2.65
CA THR A 42 1.53 -8.95 -1.55
C THR A 42 2.80 -8.91 -0.68
N ALA A 43 3.97 -8.85 -1.30
CA ALA A 43 5.24 -8.73 -0.55
C ALA A 43 5.28 -7.42 0.26
N LEU A 44 4.81 -6.30 -0.33
CA LEU A 44 4.71 -5.03 0.38
C LEU A 44 3.72 -5.10 1.56
N ALA A 45 2.54 -5.71 1.35
CA ALA A 45 1.55 -5.90 2.41
C ALA A 45 2.13 -6.70 3.60
N GLN A 46 2.90 -7.75 3.33
CA GLN A 46 3.58 -8.51 4.38
C GLN A 46 4.62 -7.66 5.13
N ALA A 47 5.45 -6.90 4.42
CA ALA A 47 6.43 -6.02 5.04
C ALA A 47 5.77 -4.92 5.90
N LEU A 48 4.64 -4.35 5.44
CA LEU A 48 3.85 -3.39 6.21
C LEU A 48 3.22 -4.01 7.46
N ARG A 49 2.79 -5.28 7.42
CA ARG A 49 2.29 -5.98 8.61
C ARG A 49 3.38 -6.15 9.67
N HIS A 50 4.60 -6.47 9.28
CA HIS A 50 5.73 -6.56 10.21
C HIS A 50 6.03 -5.19 10.84
N PHE A 51 6.01 -4.14 10.04
CA PHE A 51 6.21 -2.77 10.52
C PHE A 51 5.09 -2.34 11.47
N HIS A 52 3.83 -2.57 11.11
CA HIS A 52 2.69 -2.29 11.98
C HIS A 52 2.76 -3.07 13.31
N SER A 53 3.16 -4.34 13.26
CA SER A 53 3.36 -5.14 14.49
C SER A 53 4.44 -4.53 15.39
N ALA A 54 5.55 -4.04 14.83
CA ALA A 54 6.59 -3.39 15.59
C ALA A 54 6.11 -2.09 16.26
N LEU A 55 5.31 -1.29 15.54
CA LEU A 55 4.69 -0.07 16.09
C LEU A 55 3.66 -0.39 17.17
N LEU A 56 2.89 -1.47 17.00
CA LEU A 56 1.90 -1.92 17.98
C LEU A 56 2.58 -2.40 19.26
N ASP A 57 3.69 -3.14 19.15
CA ASP A 57 4.47 -3.60 20.30
C ASP A 57 5.05 -2.40 21.08
N PHE A 58 5.51 -1.37 20.39
CA PHE A 58 5.94 -0.11 21.00
C PHE A 58 4.80 0.57 21.74
N ALA A 59 3.65 0.78 21.08
CA ALA A 59 2.47 1.41 21.70
C ALA A 59 1.98 0.62 22.93
N LYS A 60 2.01 -0.72 22.85
CA LYS A 60 1.69 -1.59 23.98
C LYS A 60 2.67 -1.36 25.14
N GLY A 61 3.96 -1.27 24.86
CA GLY A 61 4.98 -1.01 25.88
C GLY A 61 4.78 0.35 26.58
N GLU A 62 4.48 1.42 25.81
CA GLU A 62 4.12 2.73 26.38
C GLU A 62 2.88 2.63 27.28
N TYR A 63 1.85 1.93 26.82
CA TYR A 63 0.63 1.73 27.59
C TYR A 63 0.90 0.95 28.89
N GLU A 64 1.61 -0.17 28.82
CA GLU A 64 1.92 -1.01 29.97
C GLU A 64 2.79 -0.29 31.02
N PHE A 65 3.65 0.60 30.57
CA PHE A 65 4.45 1.44 31.47
C PHE A 65 3.58 2.34 32.34
N LEU A 66 2.49 2.85 31.81
CA LEU A 66 1.60 3.80 32.50
C LEU A 66 0.46 3.11 33.26
N HIS A 67 -0.03 1.98 32.76
CA HIS A 67 -1.28 1.35 33.22
C HIS A 67 -1.09 -0.09 33.74
N GLY A 68 0.11 -0.64 33.63
CA GLY A 68 0.39 -2.03 33.97
C GLY A 68 0.11 -3.01 32.83
N PRO A 69 0.44 -4.28 33.02
CA PRO A 69 0.46 -5.28 31.96
C PRO A 69 -0.93 -5.53 31.33
N VAL A 70 -0.96 -5.64 30.00
CA VAL A 70 -2.16 -5.98 29.23
C VAL A 70 -2.47 -7.47 29.38
N GLY A 71 -3.69 -7.79 29.78
CA GLY A 71 -4.16 -9.14 30.15
C GLY A 71 -4.37 -10.13 29.00
N GLY A 72 -3.57 -10.04 27.91
CA GLY A 72 -3.59 -10.98 26.80
C GLY A 72 -4.15 -10.42 25.49
N PRO A 73 -4.24 -11.26 24.43
CA PRO A 73 -4.55 -10.81 23.08
C PRO A 73 -5.92 -10.13 22.93
N PHE A 74 -6.92 -10.62 23.62
CA PHE A 74 -8.28 -10.05 23.57
C PHE A 74 -8.34 -8.67 24.25
N ALA A 75 -7.66 -8.50 25.38
CA ALA A 75 -7.55 -7.21 26.05
C ALA A 75 -6.78 -6.20 25.17
N LEU A 76 -5.68 -6.62 24.56
CA LEU A 76 -4.94 -5.79 23.60
C LEU A 76 -5.82 -5.38 22.42
N TYR A 77 -6.56 -6.30 21.82
CA TYR A 77 -7.49 -5.99 20.72
C TYR A 77 -8.51 -4.92 21.14
N SER A 78 -9.11 -5.08 22.32
CA SER A 78 -10.07 -4.08 22.83
C SER A 78 -9.44 -2.69 23.01
N LEU A 79 -8.19 -2.64 23.50
CA LEU A 79 -7.44 -1.39 23.64
C LEU A 79 -7.15 -0.75 22.28
N VAL A 80 -6.63 -1.53 21.33
CA VAL A 80 -6.33 -1.04 19.96
C VAL A 80 -7.58 -0.44 19.30
N MET A 81 -8.73 -1.03 19.55
CA MET A 81 -9.99 -0.56 18.95
C MET A 81 -10.56 0.69 19.65
N ASN A 82 -10.36 0.85 20.95
CA ASN A 82 -11.12 1.84 21.74
C ASN A 82 -10.25 2.85 22.50
N ASP A 83 -9.00 2.52 22.83
CA ASP A 83 -8.16 3.38 23.66
C ASP A 83 -7.42 4.44 22.84
N PRO A 84 -7.43 5.73 23.27
CA PRO A 84 -6.73 6.81 22.58
C PRO A 84 -5.25 6.57 22.36
N SER A 85 -4.57 5.81 23.23
CA SER A 85 -3.14 5.52 23.15
C SER A 85 -2.74 4.77 21.86
N PHE A 86 -3.70 4.06 21.22
CA PHE A 86 -3.48 3.28 20.00
C PHE A 86 -4.05 3.94 18.74
N GLN A 87 -4.81 5.03 18.87
CA GLN A 87 -5.53 5.65 17.74
C GLN A 87 -4.59 6.18 16.64
N TRP A 88 -3.39 6.55 16.98
CA TRP A 88 -2.40 7.01 16.02
C TRP A 88 -1.98 5.94 15.00
N LEU A 89 -2.19 4.64 15.28
CA LEU A 89 -1.93 3.53 14.36
C LEU A 89 -3.00 3.39 13.26
N ARG A 90 -4.20 3.94 13.45
CA ARG A 90 -5.34 3.76 12.53
C ARG A 90 -5.06 4.11 11.08
N PRO A 91 -4.35 5.19 10.74
CA PRO A 91 -4.11 5.52 9.35
C PRO A 91 -3.32 4.43 8.61
N LEU A 92 -2.29 3.85 9.25
CA LEU A 92 -1.54 2.74 8.69
C LEU A 92 -2.39 1.46 8.61
N SER A 93 -3.15 1.15 9.65
CA SER A 93 -4.08 0.00 9.65
C SER A 93 -5.12 0.11 8.54
N GLY A 94 -5.68 1.30 8.32
CA GLY A 94 -6.63 1.56 7.25
C GLY A 94 -6.02 1.37 5.86
N LEU A 95 -4.80 1.87 5.64
CA LEU A 95 -4.09 1.67 4.38
C LEU A 95 -3.82 0.18 4.11
N MET A 96 -3.42 -0.57 5.13
CA MET A 96 -3.20 -2.01 5.02
C MET A 96 -4.49 -2.76 4.70
N ALA A 97 -5.60 -2.42 5.35
CA ALA A 97 -6.90 -3.02 5.07
C ALA A 97 -7.35 -2.76 3.62
N THR A 98 -7.18 -1.54 3.12
CA THR A 98 -7.47 -1.20 1.71
C THR A 98 -6.58 -1.99 0.74
N LEU A 99 -5.29 -2.15 1.06
CA LEU A 99 -4.38 -2.93 0.24
C LEU A 99 -4.78 -4.41 0.21
N ASP A 100 -5.16 -4.98 1.36
CA ASP A 100 -5.65 -6.35 1.45
C ASP A 100 -6.94 -6.53 0.64
N GLU A 101 -7.90 -5.60 0.72
CA GLU A 101 -9.14 -5.62 -0.07
C GLU A 101 -8.85 -5.61 -1.58
N VAL A 102 -7.92 -4.78 -2.04
CA VAL A 102 -7.49 -4.73 -3.44
C VAL A 102 -6.87 -6.06 -3.87
N LEU A 103 -6.05 -6.67 -3.02
CA LEU A 103 -5.41 -7.95 -3.30
C LEU A 103 -6.40 -9.13 -3.31
N ASP A 104 -7.46 -9.09 -2.50
CA ASP A 104 -8.47 -10.13 -2.41
C ASP A 104 -9.49 -10.08 -3.56
N THR A 105 -9.59 -8.95 -4.26
CA THR A 105 -10.52 -8.78 -5.39
C THR A 105 -9.98 -9.54 -6.62
N LYS A 106 -10.57 -10.71 -6.92
CA LYS A 106 -10.10 -11.61 -7.98
C LYS A 106 -10.43 -11.13 -9.39
N ASP A 107 -11.51 -10.37 -9.54
CA ASP A 107 -12.02 -9.92 -10.85
C ASP A 107 -11.41 -8.58 -11.31
N THR A 108 -10.52 -8.01 -10.52
CA THR A 108 -9.83 -6.76 -10.85
C THR A 108 -8.42 -7.03 -11.33
N VAL A 109 -8.10 -6.59 -12.56
CA VAL A 109 -6.75 -6.62 -13.09
C VAL A 109 -5.92 -5.53 -12.42
N LEU A 110 -4.85 -5.91 -11.72
CA LEU A 110 -3.92 -4.98 -11.11
C LEU A 110 -2.87 -4.52 -12.12
N THR A 111 -2.54 -3.24 -12.06
CA THR A 111 -1.62 -2.57 -12.97
C THR A 111 -0.57 -1.79 -12.18
N ASP A 112 0.44 -1.27 -12.86
CA ASP A 112 1.45 -0.39 -12.25
C ASP A 112 0.81 0.85 -11.61
N ARG A 113 -0.39 1.27 -12.05
CA ARG A 113 -1.14 2.34 -11.41
C ARG A 113 -1.48 2.01 -9.95
N ASN A 114 -1.87 0.77 -9.65
CA ASN A 114 -2.16 0.35 -8.28
C ASN A 114 -0.91 0.44 -7.40
N VAL A 115 0.28 0.14 -7.96
CA VAL A 115 1.56 0.33 -7.27
C VAL A 115 1.80 1.81 -6.96
N GLN A 116 1.55 2.70 -7.93
CA GLN A 116 1.71 4.14 -7.74
C GLN A 116 0.72 4.70 -6.72
N ASP A 117 -0.54 4.25 -6.73
CA ASP A 117 -1.55 4.67 -5.76
C ASP A 117 -1.14 4.31 -4.32
N VAL A 118 -0.64 3.09 -4.11
CA VAL A 118 -0.13 2.64 -2.79
C VAL A 118 1.11 3.45 -2.38
N ARG A 119 2.03 3.71 -3.31
CA ARG A 119 3.21 4.54 -3.07
C ARG A 119 2.81 5.96 -2.65
N GLN A 120 1.87 6.56 -3.37
CA GLN A 120 1.36 7.89 -3.05
C GLN A 120 0.70 7.91 -1.67
N ALA A 121 -0.13 6.92 -1.33
CA ALA A 121 -0.78 6.81 -0.04
C ALA A 121 0.23 6.70 1.12
N LEU A 122 1.28 5.87 0.95
CA LEU A 122 2.38 5.79 1.91
C LEU A 122 3.15 7.11 2.00
N GLY A 123 3.43 7.75 0.85
CA GLY A 123 4.09 9.06 0.82
C GLY A 123 3.32 10.11 1.62
N LEU A 124 2.00 10.19 1.45
CA LEU A 124 1.14 11.12 2.20
C LEU A 124 1.12 10.83 3.70
N LEU A 125 1.12 9.56 4.10
CA LEU A 125 1.13 9.16 5.50
C LEU A 125 2.35 9.71 6.26
N PHE A 126 3.51 9.76 5.60
CA PHE A 126 4.77 10.24 6.17
C PHE A 126 5.08 11.72 5.83
N ALA A 127 4.32 12.35 4.93
CA ALA A 127 4.57 13.73 4.52
C ALA A 127 4.24 14.73 5.64
N GLU A 128 5.20 15.58 5.99
CA GLU A 128 5.01 16.60 7.04
C GLU A 128 3.95 17.65 6.69
N THR A 129 3.70 17.83 5.40
CA THR A 129 2.72 18.82 4.90
C THR A 129 1.27 18.38 5.08
N ASP A 130 1.00 17.09 5.28
CA ASP A 130 -0.37 16.58 5.46
C ASP A 130 -0.75 16.52 6.93
N THR A 131 -1.55 17.48 7.38
CA THR A 131 -1.99 17.58 8.77
C THR A 131 -2.91 16.45 9.22
N ARG A 132 -3.57 15.74 8.30
CA ARG A 132 -4.48 14.62 8.62
C ARG A 132 -3.78 13.48 9.35
N PHE A 133 -2.49 13.31 9.12
CA PHE A 133 -1.69 12.22 9.67
C PHE A 133 -0.68 12.69 10.74
N ALA A 134 -0.90 13.89 11.32
CA ALA A 134 -0.02 14.46 12.34
C ALA A 134 0.15 13.52 13.55
N ASP A 135 -0.94 12.93 14.04
CA ASP A 135 -0.92 12.01 15.19
C ASP A 135 -0.13 10.73 14.87
N PHE A 136 -0.30 10.18 13.66
CA PHE A 136 0.51 9.03 13.21
C PHE A 136 2.00 9.38 13.23
N ARG A 137 2.39 10.51 12.65
CA ARG A 137 3.80 10.91 12.62
C ARG A 137 4.37 11.19 14.00
N ALA A 138 3.58 11.78 14.91
CA ALA A 138 3.99 11.99 16.29
C ALA A 138 4.24 10.66 17.03
N GLY A 139 3.34 9.68 16.86
CA GLY A 139 3.50 8.33 17.40
C GLY A 139 4.72 7.61 16.81
N TYR A 140 4.85 7.65 15.48
CA TYR A 140 6.00 7.09 14.77
C TYR A 140 7.32 7.75 15.19
N ALA A 141 7.36 9.06 15.38
CA ALA A 141 8.57 9.76 15.84
C ALA A 141 9.07 9.27 17.21
N ARG A 142 8.16 8.89 18.11
CA ARG A 142 8.53 8.25 19.39
C ARG A 142 9.04 6.84 19.17
N ALA A 143 8.38 6.05 18.30
CA ALA A 143 8.70 4.65 18.07
C ALA A 143 9.98 4.41 17.25
N ARG A 144 10.39 5.35 16.38
CA ARG A 144 11.52 5.19 15.44
C ARG A 144 12.87 4.94 16.09
N GLY A 145 13.00 5.18 17.40
CA GLY A 145 14.19 4.84 18.19
C GLY A 145 14.37 3.34 18.41
N GLU A 146 13.30 2.57 18.35
CA GLU A 146 13.31 1.12 18.56
C GLU A 146 13.98 0.37 17.41
N ALA A 147 14.85 -0.59 17.75
CA ALA A 147 15.60 -1.35 16.74
C ALA A 147 14.67 -2.10 15.76
N ARG A 148 13.64 -2.76 16.30
CA ARG A 148 12.66 -3.52 15.50
C ARG A 148 11.86 -2.63 14.57
N VAL A 149 11.51 -1.41 14.99
CA VAL A 149 10.79 -0.45 14.13
C VAL A 149 11.68 -0.03 12.97
N ARG A 150 12.95 0.31 13.23
CA ARG A 150 13.91 0.68 12.18
C ARG A 150 14.15 -0.44 11.18
N GLU A 151 14.30 -1.68 11.66
CA GLU A 151 14.54 -2.85 10.82
C GLU A 151 13.34 -3.12 9.90
N THR A 152 12.14 -3.16 10.44
CA THR A 152 10.92 -3.40 9.66
C THR A 152 10.58 -2.22 8.74
N GLU A 153 10.93 -0.99 9.12
CA GLU A 153 10.83 0.17 8.25
C GLU A 153 11.76 0.05 7.05
N ALA A 154 13.03 -0.28 7.27
CA ALA A 154 13.99 -0.48 6.20
C ALA A 154 13.52 -1.58 5.23
N GLN A 155 12.92 -2.65 5.73
CA GLN A 155 12.39 -3.75 4.94
C GLN A 155 11.26 -3.31 4.02
N TRP A 156 10.21 -2.65 4.54
CA TRP A 156 9.09 -2.24 3.68
C TRP A 156 9.50 -1.14 2.69
N ARG A 157 10.41 -0.23 3.07
CA ARG A 157 10.94 0.78 2.13
C ARG A 157 11.75 0.15 1.01
N ALA A 158 12.59 -0.83 1.31
CA ALA A 158 13.34 -1.59 0.30
C ALA A 158 12.38 -2.32 -0.65
N THR A 159 11.36 -2.98 -0.10
CA THR A 159 10.32 -3.64 -0.90
C THR A 159 9.59 -2.63 -1.79
N LEU A 160 9.19 -1.47 -1.27
CA LEU A 160 8.53 -0.43 -2.04
C LEU A 160 9.41 0.09 -3.19
N ASN A 161 10.71 0.29 -2.93
CA ASN A 161 11.64 0.75 -3.96
C ASN A 161 11.87 -0.31 -5.05
N SER A 162 11.86 -1.60 -4.70
CA SER A 162 11.98 -2.69 -5.68
C SER A 162 10.77 -2.81 -6.61
N LEU A 163 9.66 -2.13 -6.31
CA LEU A 163 8.48 -2.11 -7.19
C LEU A 163 8.69 -1.23 -8.44
N GLU A 164 9.76 -0.42 -8.48
CA GLU A 164 10.07 0.47 -9.63
C GLU A 164 10.98 -0.20 -10.67
N ALA A 165 11.58 -1.32 -10.32
CA ALA A 165 12.48 -2.08 -11.19
C ALA A 165 11.72 -3.15 -11.99
#